data_2d8ff411d8a60f2dbb7f61da1ed76667
#
_entry.id   2d8ff411d8a60f2dbb7f61da1ed76667
#
_cell.length_a   1.000
_cell.length_b   1.000
_cell.length_c   1.000
_cell.angle_alpha   90.00
_cell.angle_beta   90.00
_cell.angle_gamma   90.00
#
_symmetry.space_group_name_H-M   'P 1'
#
loop_
_entity.id
_entity.type
_entity.pdbx_description
1 polymer ?
#
loop_
_entity_poly.entity_id
_entity_poly.type
_entity_poly.pdbx_seq_one_letter_code
_entity_poly.pdbx_strand_id
1 'polypeptide(L)'
;MDFNEKDIRDMVESVLNNLGAVKSAGQGSVPAAQCGTCCCDPFPVEVSARHVHLTREAVDVLFGAGHQLGKKKMLSQPGEFLSEERVKLVTPKGQIDNVAVLGPERKAVQVELSATDAKSLGLKAPVNLSGDLSGAADVVIIGPNGVLKADGTVIIAKAHLHLTPADAQHYGLCDGQIISVRIDSPRPITLNGVVARVRSDMALAMHIDFDEANAGSVGPNATGTLCGIESCCSPAPAAQAVCQPAAPQPFLVTKKLITEEDAKQLKEGVGSGGCITIPKGTLVTPAARDVFNGSRITVNIAK
;
A
#
# COMPACT_ATOMS: atom_id res chain seq x y z
N MET A 1 51.26 14.52 2.97
CA MET A 1 51.41 13.49 4.02
C MET A 1 51.34 12.16 3.31
N ASP A 2 52.45 11.55 3.15
CA ASP A 2 52.53 10.23 2.48
C ASP A 2 52.37 9.18 3.57
N PHE A 3 51.24 8.47 3.53
CA PHE A 3 51.00 7.31 4.38
C PHE A 3 51.85 6.15 3.85
N ASN A 4 52.69 5.57 4.69
CA ASN A 4 53.43 4.37 4.32
C ASN A 4 52.53 3.13 4.49
N GLU A 5 52.92 2.00 3.86
CA GLU A 5 52.15 0.75 3.88
C GLU A 5 51.86 0.22 5.29
N LYS A 6 52.76 0.52 6.26
CA LYS A 6 52.61 0.11 7.64
C LYS A 6 51.47 0.91 8.32
N ASP A 7 51.40 2.23 8.07
CA ASP A 7 50.35 3.09 8.68
C ASP A 7 48.95 2.69 8.16
N ILE A 8 48.87 2.29 6.89
CA ILE A 8 47.63 1.78 6.28
C ILE A 8 47.23 0.45 6.93
N ARG A 9 48.17 -0.47 7.13
CA ARG A 9 47.94 -1.78 7.74
C ARG A 9 47.49 -1.64 9.19
N ASP A 10 48.14 -0.81 9.99
CA ASP A 10 47.79 -0.56 11.40
C ASP A 10 46.40 0.07 11.53
N MET A 11 46.02 0.95 10.59
CA MET A 11 44.69 1.56 10.53
C MET A 11 43.61 0.51 10.20
N VAL A 12 43.86 -0.36 9.23
CA VAL A 12 42.96 -1.46 8.87
C VAL A 12 42.80 -2.45 10.02
N GLU A 13 43.88 -2.86 10.68
CA GLU A 13 43.81 -3.74 11.87
C GLU A 13 43.06 -3.10 13.01
N SER A 14 43.22 -1.79 13.28
CA SER A 14 42.48 -1.07 14.28
C SER A 14 40.96 -1.05 13.98
N VAL A 15 40.58 -0.85 12.71
CA VAL A 15 39.16 -0.90 12.28
C VAL A 15 38.61 -2.30 12.40
N LEU A 16 39.33 -3.33 11.99
CA LEU A 16 38.90 -4.72 12.09
C LEU A 16 38.78 -5.20 13.55
N ASN A 17 39.67 -4.76 14.44
CA ASN A 17 39.59 -5.06 15.86
C ASN A 17 38.40 -4.36 16.53
N ASN A 18 38.10 -3.12 16.14
CA ASN A 18 36.89 -2.41 16.61
C ASN A 18 35.61 -3.04 16.07
N LEU A 19 35.59 -3.56 14.85
CA LEU A 19 34.48 -4.34 14.31
C LEU A 19 34.37 -5.73 14.96
N GLY A 20 35.47 -6.32 15.36
CA GLY A 20 35.50 -7.62 16.09
C GLY A 20 35.03 -7.52 17.55
N ALA A 21 35.16 -6.32 18.18
CA ALA A 21 34.68 -6.08 19.53
C ALA A 21 33.15 -5.91 19.65
N VAL A 22 32.43 -5.86 18.51
CA VAL A 22 30.95 -5.89 18.46
C VAL A 22 30.41 -7.34 18.41
N LYS A 23 31.22 -8.34 18.76
CA LYS A 23 30.75 -9.71 18.99
C LYS A 23 30.21 -9.83 20.40
N SER A 24 28.91 -10.12 20.47
CA SER A 24 28.11 -10.47 21.65
C SER A 24 27.58 -9.35 22.55
N ALA A 25 26.80 -8.45 21.97
CA ALA A 25 25.66 -7.95 22.72
C ALA A 25 24.43 -8.71 22.17
N GLY A 26 23.79 -9.48 23.05
CA GLY A 26 22.77 -10.48 22.82
C GLY A 26 21.87 -10.30 21.61
N GLN A 27 21.61 -11.40 20.93
CA GLN A 27 20.38 -11.61 20.20
C GLN A 27 19.19 -11.42 21.16
N GLY A 28 18.85 -10.17 21.42
CA GLY A 28 17.53 -9.81 21.85
C GLY A 28 16.66 -10.00 20.62
N SER A 29 16.02 -11.15 20.52
CA SER A 29 14.85 -11.32 19.69
C SER A 29 13.90 -10.20 20.07
N VAL A 30 13.76 -9.20 19.18
CA VAL A 30 12.63 -8.29 19.23
C VAL A 30 11.41 -9.19 19.21
N PRO A 31 10.53 -9.20 20.25
CA PRO A 31 9.34 -10.00 20.16
C PRO A 31 8.60 -9.51 18.92
N ALA A 32 8.38 -10.41 17.96
CA ALA A 32 7.47 -10.18 16.88
C ALA A 32 6.17 -9.72 17.56
N ALA A 33 5.80 -8.48 17.30
CA ALA A 33 4.50 -7.98 17.72
C ALA A 33 3.51 -9.03 17.23
N GLN A 34 2.85 -9.71 18.17
CA GLN A 34 1.83 -10.69 17.87
C GLN A 34 0.70 -9.89 17.18
N CYS A 35 0.77 -9.85 15.87
CA CYS A 35 -0.34 -9.42 15.03
C CYS A 35 -1.47 -10.43 15.29
N GLY A 36 -2.52 -9.99 15.97
CA GLY A 36 -3.70 -10.81 16.18
C GLY A 36 -4.23 -11.24 14.82
N THR A 37 -4.27 -12.56 14.60
CA THR A 37 -4.88 -13.26 13.45
C THR A 37 -4.67 -12.59 12.07
N CYS A 38 -3.45 -12.30 11.67
CA CYS A 38 -3.13 -12.10 10.26
C CYS A 38 -3.13 -13.46 9.58
N CYS A 39 -3.97 -13.65 8.56
CA CYS A 39 -3.81 -14.73 7.62
C CYS A 39 -2.44 -14.56 6.96
N CYS A 40 -1.50 -15.44 7.31
CA CYS A 40 -0.14 -15.40 6.77
C CYS A 40 -0.04 -16.07 5.39
N ASP A 41 -1.18 -16.38 4.77
CA ASP A 41 -1.19 -17.02 3.47
C ASP A 41 -0.62 -16.08 2.40
N PRO A 42 0.38 -16.54 1.63
CA PRO A 42 0.98 -15.73 0.59
C PRO A 42 0.05 -15.62 -0.61
N PHE A 43 0.10 -14.47 -1.29
CA PHE A 43 -0.59 -14.23 -2.55
C PHE A 43 0.39 -13.84 -3.66
N PRO A 44 0.02 -14.02 -4.95
CA PRO A 44 0.89 -13.67 -6.07
C PRO A 44 1.19 -12.17 -6.12
N VAL A 45 2.44 -11.82 -6.47
CA VAL A 45 2.86 -10.45 -6.78
C VAL A 45 3.23 -10.37 -8.25
N GLU A 46 2.57 -9.50 -8.98
CA GLU A 46 2.74 -9.30 -10.41
C GLU A 46 3.30 -7.91 -10.70
N VAL A 47 4.25 -7.86 -11.63
CA VAL A 47 4.89 -6.62 -12.04
C VAL A 47 4.18 -6.05 -13.25
N SER A 48 3.57 -4.89 -13.10
CA SER A 48 2.94 -4.12 -14.16
C SER A 48 4.00 -3.35 -14.95
N ALA A 49 4.24 -3.78 -16.18
CA ALA A 49 5.07 -3.02 -17.10
C ALA A 49 4.30 -1.77 -17.57
N ARG A 50 5.05 -0.78 -18.11
CA ARG A 50 4.45 0.36 -18.79
C ARG A 50 3.47 -0.10 -19.87
N HIS A 51 2.25 0.47 -19.86
CA HIS A 51 1.21 0.09 -20.80
C HIS A 51 0.18 1.20 -20.99
N VAL A 52 -0.66 1.02 -22.00
CA VAL A 52 -1.78 1.90 -22.28
C VAL A 52 -3.08 1.10 -22.35
N HIS A 53 -4.14 1.71 -21.87
CA HIS A 53 -5.52 1.31 -22.14
C HIS A 53 -6.12 2.30 -23.12
N LEU A 54 -6.80 1.82 -24.12
CA LEU A 54 -7.35 2.64 -25.19
C LEU A 54 -8.88 2.55 -25.23
N THR A 55 -9.51 3.59 -25.74
CA THR A 55 -10.93 3.54 -26.14
C THR A 55 -11.04 2.95 -27.55
N ARG A 56 -12.25 2.60 -27.97
CA ARG A 56 -12.49 2.13 -29.35
C ARG A 56 -12.01 3.16 -30.38
N GLU A 57 -12.36 4.43 -30.16
CA GLU A 57 -11.98 5.54 -31.05
C GLU A 57 -10.46 5.73 -31.09
N ALA A 58 -9.78 5.60 -29.95
CA ALA A 58 -8.32 5.68 -29.89
C ALA A 58 -7.65 4.53 -30.67
N VAL A 59 -8.20 3.32 -30.61
CA VAL A 59 -7.71 2.18 -31.42
C VAL A 59 -7.89 2.47 -32.90
N ASP A 60 -9.04 3.01 -33.33
CA ASP A 60 -9.29 3.36 -34.73
C ASP A 60 -8.32 4.43 -35.24
N VAL A 61 -8.02 5.44 -34.42
CA VAL A 61 -7.03 6.50 -34.77
C VAL A 61 -5.62 5.92 -34.90
N LEU A 62 -5.20 5.08 -33.95
CA LEU A 62 -3.81 4.62 -33.88
C LEU A 62 -3.51 3.45 -34.82
N PHE A 63 -4.47 2.57 -35.08
CA PHE A 63 -4.28 1.35 -35.83
C PHE A 63 -5.12 1.24 -37.11
N GLY A 64 -6.04 2.16 -37.32
CA GLY A 64 -6.95 2.22 -38.47
C GLY A 64 -8.38 1.86 -38.11
N ALA A 65 -9.33 2.43 -38.86
CA ALA A 65 -10.76 2.26 -38.60
C ALA A 65 -11.16 0.76 -38.63
N GLY A 66 -11.87 0.31 -37.62
CA GLY A 66 -12.34 -1.07 -37.47
C GLY A 66 -11.28 -2.08 -37.03
N HIS A 67 -10.05 -1.65 -36.73
CA HIS A 67 -9.01 -2.54 -36.22
C HIS A 67 -9.44 -3.19 -34.89
N GLN A 68 -9.20 -4.49 -34.74
CA GLN A 68 -9.46 -5.23 -33.51
C GLN A 68 -8.14 -5.55 -32.84
N LEU A 69 -8.04 -5.33 -31.52
CA LEU A 69 -6.83 -5.67 -30.76
C LEU A 69 -6.58 -7.18 -30.78
N GLY A 70 -5.42 -7.59 -31.27
CA GLY A 70 -4.99 -8.99 -31.33
C GLY A 70 -4.61 -9.49 -29.92
N LYS A 71 -5.15 -10.62 -29.48
CA LYS A 71 -4.86 -11.21 -28.16
C LYS A 71 -3.56 -12.02 -28.22
N LYS A 72 -2.48 -11.47 -27.66
CA LYS A 72 -1.18 -12.14 -27.57
C LYS A 72 -1.11 -13.08 -26.37
N LYS A 73 -1.60 -12.65 -25.19
CA LYS A 73 -1.55 -13.41 -23.93
C LYS A 73 -2.65 -12.94 -23.00
N MET A 74 -3.38 -13.87 -22.37
CA MET A 74 -4.30 -13.53 -21.29
C MET A 74 -3.51 -13.12 -20.05
N LEU A 75 -4.01 -12.14 -19.33
CA LEU A 75 -3.48 -11.69 -18.03
C LEU A 75 -4.16 -12.44 -16.89
N SER A 76 -3.66 -12.26 -15.68
CA SER A 76 -4.22 -12.86 -14.47
C SER A 76 -5.62 -12.34 -14.15
N GLN A 77 -5.87 -11.06 -14.43
CA GLN A 77 -7.18 -10.47 -14.22
C GLN A 77 -8.19 -10.94 -15.28
N PRO A 78 -9.38 -11.38 -14.86
CA PRO A 78 -10.37 -11.94 -15.77
C PRO A 78 -10.76 -10.97 -16.90
N GLY A 79 -10.70 -11.46 -18.13
CA GLY A 79 -11.06 -10.69 -19.32
C GLY A 79 -9.98 -9.76 -19.85
N GLU A 80 -8.93 -9.48 -19.10
CA GLU A 80 -7.81 -8.66 -19.55
C GLU A 80 -6.77 -9.46 -20.35
N PHE A 81 -6.15 -8.83 -21.33
CA PHE A 81 -5.13 -9.44 -22.16
C PHE A 81 -4.07 -8.43 -22.61
N LEU A 82 -2.86 -8.92 -22.76
CA LEU A 82 -1.81 -8.22 -23.48
C LEU A 82 -2.10 -8.34 -24.97
N SER A 83 -2.17 -7.22 -25.69
CA SER A 83 -2.38 -7.23 -27.12
C SER A 83 -1.07 -7.40 -27.90
N GLU A 84 -1.18 -7.70 -29.20
CA GLU A 84 -0.03 -7.73 -30.12
C GLU A 84 0.46 -6.32 -30.44
N GLU A 85 -0.44 -5.36 -30.42
CA GLU A 85 -0.22 -3.96 -30.75
C GLU A 85 0.73 -3.28 -29.77
N ARG A 86 1.51 -2.36 -30.32
CA ARG A 86 2.44 -1.52 -29.56
C ARG A 86 2.31 -0.09 -30.01
N VAL A 87 2.53 0.81 -29.07
CA VAL A 87 2.54 2.26 -29.32
C VAL A 87 3.84 2.88 -28.84
N LYS A 88 4.08 4.09 -29.27
CA LYS A 88 5.13 4.96 -28.79
C LYS A 88 4.51 6.12 -28.01
N LEU A 89 5.12 6.48 -26.88
CA LEU A 89 4.81 7.65 -26.10
C LEU A 89 5.82 8.74 -26.39
N VAL A 90 5.36 9.95 -26.63
CA VAL A 90 6.22 11.09 -26.98
C VAL A 90 5.82 12.33 -26.21
N THR A 91 6.80 13.05 -25.73
CA THR A 91 6.69 14.38 -25.14
C THR A 91 7.77 15.30 -25.72
N PRO A 92 7.75 16.60 -25.47
CA PRO A 92 8.84 17.49 -25.88
C PRO A 92 10.22 17.15 -25.29
N LYS A 93 10.26 16.32 -24.21
CA LYS A 93 11.48 15.99 -23.48
C LYS A 93 12.02 14.59 -23.71
N GLY A 94 11.19 13.70 -24.23
CA GLY A 94 11.61 12.32 -24.44
C GLY A 94 10.56 11.46 -25.14
N GLN A 95 10.96 10.22 -25.42
CA GLN A 95 10.07 9.22 -25.99
C GLN A 95 10.31 7.85 -25.36
N ILE A 96 9.28 7.02 -25.37
CA ILE A 96 9.35 5.61 -24.98
C ILE A 96 8.71 4.79 -26.11
N ASP A 97 9.48 3.88 -26.67
CA ASP A 97 9.06 2.97 -27.73
C ASP A 97 8.51 1.65 -27.16
N ASN A 98 7.77 0.93 -28.00
CA ASN A 98 7.33 -0.44 -27.73
C ASN A 98 6.46 -0.56 -26.45
N VAL A 99 5.62 0.43 -26.17
CA VAL A 99 4.71 0.41 -25.03
C VAL A 99 3.56 -0.55 -25.32
N ALA A 100 3.25 -1.42 -24.37
CA ALA A 100 2.20 -2.41 -24.50
C ALA A 100 0.81 -1.77 -24.53
N VAL A 101 -0.09 -2.35 -25.34
CA VAL A 101 -1.52 -2.04 -25.27
C VAL A 101 -2.20 -3.18 -24.53
N LEU A 102 -2.99 -2.88 -23.52
CA LEU A 102 -3.81 -3.87 -22.80
C LEU A 102 -5.27 -3.72 -23.22
N GLY A 103 -5.84 -4.85 -23.55
CA GLY A 103 -7.26 -4.98 -23.85
C GLY A 103 -8.04 -5.66 -22.72
N PRO A 104 -9.37 -5.57 -22.76
CA PRO A 104 -10.20 -4.97 -23.83
C PRO A 104 -10.17 -3.42 -23.78
N GLU A 105 -10.82 -2.81 -24.79
CA GLU A 105 -10.98 -1.35 -24.83
C GLU A 105 -11.74 -0.85 -23.61
N ARG A 106 -11.32 0.30 -23.08
CA ARG A 106 -11.90 0.96 -21.92
C ARG A 106 -12.68 2.22 -22.30
N LYS A 107 -13.39 2.80 -21.33
CA LYS A 107 -14.17 4.04 -21.52
C LYS A 107 -13.30 5.30 -21.65
N ALA A 108 -12.08 5.24 -21.18
CA ALA A 108 -11.11 6.35 -21.24
C ALA A 108 -9.72 5.82 -21.61
N VAL A 109 -8.95 6.67 -22.31
CA VAL A 109 -7.53 6.41 -22.55
C VAL A 109 -6.78 6.59 -21.23
N GLN A 110 -5.92 5.66 -20.90
CA GLN A 110 -5.08 5.72 -19.71
C GLN A 110 -3.69 5.16 -20.01
N VAL A 111 -2.67 5.84 -19.52
CA VAL A 111 -1.27 5.44 -19.63
C VAL A 111 -0.72 5.22 -18.24
N GLU A 112 -0.27 4.00 -17.97
CA GLU A 112 0.34 3.64 -16.69
C GLU A 112 1.85 3.48 -16.86
N LEU A 113 2.60 4.25 -16.09
CA LEU A 113 4.06 4.30 -16.11
C LEU A 113 4.61 4.08 -14.70
N SER A 114 5.89 3.74 -14.61
CA SER A 114 6.66 3.92 -13.39
C SER A 114 7.11 5.37 -13.21
N ALA A 115 7.55 5.75 -12.02
CA ALA A 115 8.09 7.08 -11.76
C ALA A 115 9.35 7.36 -12.61
N THR A 116 10.20 6.36 -12.83
CA THR A 116 11.39 6.44 -13.71
C THR A 116 11.00 6.68 -15.15
N ASP A 117 9.99 5.98 -15.68
CA ASP A 117 9.48 6.18 -17.03
C ASP A 117 8.88 7.58 -17.21
N ALA A 118 8.02 8.02 -16.28
CA ALA A 118 7.46 9.37 -16.29
C ALA A 118 8.55 10.45 -16.27
N LYS A 119 9.59 10.26 -15.45
CA LYS A 119 10.75 11.17 -15.39
C LYS A 119 11.52 11.21 -16.71
N SER A 120 11.70 10.08 -17.40
CA SER A 120 12.38 10.01 -18.70
C SER A 120 11.63 10.78 -19.78
N LEU A 121 10.32 10.81 -19.70
CA LEU A 121 9.44 11.64 -20.53
C LEU A 121 9.36 13.10 -20.05
N GLY A 122 9.99 13.45 -18.93
CA GLY A 122 9.91 14.78 -18.32
C GLY A 122 8.52 15.14 -17.79
N LEU A 123 7.71 14.14 -17.47
CA LEU A 123 6.36 14.29 -16.94
C LEU A 123 6.36 14.35 -15.40
N LYS A 124 5.38 15.06 -14.87
CA LYS A 124 5.00 15.02 -13.45
C LYS A 124 3.62 14.39 -13.37
N ALA A 125 3.58 13.06 -13.38
CA ALA A 125 2.35 12.30 -13.25
C ALA A 125 2.05 12.01 -11.76
N PRO A 126 0.78 12.02 -11.35
CA PRO A 126 0.39 11.63 -9.99
C PRO A 126 0.47 10.12 -9.80
N VAL A 127 0.65 9.69 -8.54
CA VAL A 127 0.52 8.28 -8.14
C VAL A 127 -0.95 8.01 -7.84
N ASN A 128 -1.65 7.36 -8.75
CA ASN A 128 -3.09 7.10 -8.67
C ASN A 128 -3.42 5.61 -8.88
N LEU A 129 -4.57 5.18 -8.39
CA LEU A 129 -5.13 3.89 -8.77
C LEU A 129 -5.58 3.91 -10.23
N SER A 130 -5.46 2.76 -10.90
CA SER A 130 -6.01 2.58 -12.25
C SER A 130 -7.50 2.93 -12.29
N GLY A 131 -7.85 3.84 -13.21
CA GLY A 131 -9.17 4.45 -13.34
C GLY A 131 -9.30 5.85 -12.74
N ASP A 132 -8.39 6.28 -11.87
CA ASP A 132 -8.36 7.65 -11.34
C ASP A 132 -7.35 8.51 -12.14
N LEU A 133 -7.88 9.39 -12.96
CA LEU A 133 -7.10 10.30 -13.79
C LEU A 133 -7.01 11.72 -13.20
N SER A 134 -7.33 11.90 -11.93
CA SER A 134 -7.25 13.20 -11.26
C SER A 134 -5.82 13.75 -11.28
N GLY A 135 -5.60 14.88 -11.94
CA GLY A 135 -4.28 15.50 -12.08
C GLY A 135 -3.31 14.75 -13.01
N ALA A 136 -3.79 13.78 -13.80
CA ALA A 136 -2.99 13.04 -14.77
C ALA A 136 -2.29 13.94 -15.78
N ALA A 137 -1.11 13.53 -16.25
CA ALA A 137 -0.31 14.30 -17.17
C ALA A 137 -0.69 14.01 -18.64
N ASP A 138 -0.26 14.90 -19.54
CA ASP A 138 -0.50 14.79 -20.98
C ASP A 138 0.62 14.04 -21.69
N VAL A 139 0.28 13.30 -22.75
CA VAL A 139 1.24 12.63 -23.61
C VAL A 139 0.72 12.54 -25.04
N VAL A 140 1.61 12.41 -26.01
CA VAL A 140 1.25 12.06 -27.39
C VAL A 140 1.51 10.56 -27.57
N ILE A 141 0.50 9.83 -28.02
CA ILE A 141 0.56 8.41 -28.35
C ILE A 141 0.65 8.26 -29.87
N ILE A 142 1.63 7.53 -30.34
CA ILE A 142 1.84 7.27 -31.77
C ILE A 142 1.65 5.77 -32.03
N GLY A 143 0.73 5.44 -32.90
CA GLY A 143 0.51 4.13 -33.48
C GLY A 143 1.06 4.04 -34.90
N PRO A 144 0.93 2.89 -35.56
CA PRO A 144 1.40 2.69 -36.94
C PRO A 144 0.64 3.53 -37.96
N ASN A 145 -0.64 3.84 -37.71
CA ASN A 145 -1.52 4.52 -38.67
C ASN A 145 -1.95 5.93 -38.23
N GLY A 146 -1.59 6.36 -37.03
CA GLY A 146 -2.00 7.68 -36.56
C GLY A 146 -1.38 8.12 -35.27
N VAL A 147 -1.75 9.32 -34.86
CA VAL A 147 -1.25 10.03 -33.68
C VAL A 147 -2.43 10.50 -32.84
N LEU A 148 -2.38 10.28 -31.57
CA LEU A 148 -3.39 10.69 -30.59
C LEU A 148 -2.76 11.63 -29.56
N LYS A 149 -3.30 12.83 -29.43
CA LYS A 149 -3.01 13.68 -28.27
C LYS A 149 -3.86 13.21 -27.10
N ALA A 150 -3.22 12.70 -26.06
CA ALA A 150 -3.87 12.13 -24.89
C ALA A 150 -3.65 13.07 -23.70
N ASP A 151 -4.60 14.00 -23.51
CA ASP A 151 -4.55 14.99 -22.45
C ASP A 151 -5.10 14.40 -21.14
N GLY A 152 -4.40 14.59 -20.02
CA GLY A 152 -4.83 14.13 -18.71
C GLY A 152 -4.97 12.61 -18.58
N THR A 153 -4.02 11.83 -19.15
CA THR A 153 -4.15 10.38 -19.25
C THR A 153 -3.04 9.59 -18.56
N VAL A 154 -1.91 10.24 -18.22
CA VAL A 154 -0.73 9.57 -17.65
C VAL A 154 -0.76 9.59 -16.14
N ILE A 155 -0.69 8.41 -15.54
CA ILE A 155 -0.53 8.21 -14.10
C ILE A 155 0.67 7.30 -13.81
N ILE A 156 1.18 7.36 -12.59
CA ILE A 156 2.03 6.33 -12.01
C ILE A 156 1.10 5.36 -11.27
N ALA A 157 1.13 4.09 -11.66
CA ALA A 157 0.25 3.09 -11.06
C ALA A 157 0.58 2.87 -9.59
N LYS A 158 -0.39 3.10 -8.70
CA LYS A 158 -0.25 2.86 -7.27
C LYS A 158 -0.33 1.36 -6.97
N ALA A 159 0.59 0.88 -6.12
CA ALA A 159 0.54 -0.51 -5.66
C ALA A 159 -0.81 -0.87 -5.05
N HIS A 160 -1.38 -1.99 -5.48
CA HIS A 160 -2.71 -2.43 -5.03
C HIS A 160 -2.85 -3.95 -5.04
N LEU A 161 -3.72 -4.46 -4.17
CA LEU A 161 -4.05 -5.86 -4.07
C LEU A 161 -5.48 -6.08 -4.58
N HIS A 162 -5.63 -6.86 -5.64
CA HIS A 162 -6.93 -7.32 -6.13
C HIS A 162 -7.44 -8.46 -5.27
N LEU A 163 -8.71 -8.41 -4.90
CA LEU A 163 -9.37 -9.37 -4.04
C LEU A 163 -10.79 -9.64 -4.56
N THR A 164 -11.21 -10.89 -4.55
CA THR A 164 -12.64 -11.21 -4.56
C THR A 164 -13.24 -10.91 -3.19
N PRO A 165 -14.58 -10.84 -3.04
CA PRO A 165 -15.21 -10.75 -1.72
C PRO A 165 -14.86 -11.91 -0.78
N ALA A 166 -14.61 -13.11 -1.32
CA ALA A 166 -14.16 -14.28 -0.56
C ALA A 166 -12.73 -14.11 -0.06
N ASP A 167 -11.82 -13.62 -0.91
CA ASP A 167 -10.45 -13.32 -0.50
C ASP A 167 -10.41 -12.21 0.56
N ALA A 168 -11.22 -11.16 0.36
CA ALA A 168 -11.32 -10.06 1.32
C ALA A 168 -11.78 -10.56 2.70
N GLN A 169 -12.75 -11.46 2.73
CA GLN A 169 -13.18 -12.11 3.97
C GLN A 169 -12.06 -12.96 4.59
N HIS A 170 -11.34 -13.73 3.77
CA HIS A 170 -10.23 -14.58 4.22
C HIS A 170 -9.10 -13.78 4.85
N TYR A 171 -8.68 -12.67 4.22
CA TYR A 171 -7.62 -11.80 4.73
C TYR A 171 -8.11 -10.75 5.74
N GLY A 172 -9.41 -10.65 6.00
CA GLY A 172 -9.99 -9.66 6.90
C GLY A 172 -9.87 -8.22 6.39
N LEU A 173 -9.94 -8.03 5.07
CA LEU A 173 -9.75 -6.74 4.41
C LEU A 173 -11.07 -6.18 3.85
N CYS A 174 -11.12 -4.84 3.75
CA CYS A 174 -12.23 -4.12 3.13
C CYS A 174 -11.75 -3.38 1.87
N ASP A 175 -12.68 -3.07 0.97
CA ASP A 175 -12.37 -2.28 -0.22
C ASP A 175 -11.84 -0.89 0.15
N GLY A 176 -10.78 -0.46 -0.54
CA GLY A 176 -10.08 0.81 -0.29
C GLY A 176 -9.20 0.82 0.95
N GLN A 177 -9.08 -0.27 1.70
CA GLN A 177 -8.24 -0.34 2.90
C GLN A 177 -6.76 -0.24 2.54
N ILE A 178 -6.01 0.53 3.34
CA ILE A 178 -4.56 0.67 3.18
C ILE A 178 -3.85 -0.39 4.02
N ILE A 179 -2.95 -1.11 3.38
CA ILE A 179 -2.24 -2.25 3.96
C ILE A 179 -0.74 -2.17 3.71
N SER A 180 0.01 -2.91 4.50
CA SER A 180 1.44 -3.16 4.31
C SER A 180 1.66 -4.61 3.89
N VAL A 181 2.42 -4.81 2.82
CA VAL A 181 2.72 -6.12 2.25
C VAL A 181 4.22 -6.34 2.20
N ARG A 182 4.68 -7.45 2.80
CA ARG A 182 6.04 -7.94 2.65
C ARG A 182 6.12 -8.78 1.39
N ILE A 183 7.06 -8.47 0.52
CA ILE A 183 7.35 -9.25 -0.68
C ILE A 183 8.60 -10.08 -0.45
N ASP A 184 8.47 -11.39 -0.66
CA ASP A 184 9.56 -12.34 -0.58
C ASP A 184 10.31 -12.39 -1.92
N SER A 185 11.59 -12.03 -1.89
CA SER A 185 12.45 -11.88 -3.04
C SER A 185 13.91 -11.99 -2.62
N PRO A 186 14.88 -12.06 -3.54
CA PRO A 186 16.31 -11.99 -3.20
C PRO A 186 16.71 -10.72 -2.42
N ARG A 187 15.91 -9.66 -2.53
CA ARG A 187 16.05 -8.41 -1.79
C ARG A 187 14.71 -8.05 -1.13
N PRO A 188 14.35 -8.72 -0.02
CA PRO A 188 13.02 -8.58 0.58
C PRO A 188 12.70 -7.14 0.94
N ILE A 189 11.49 -6.71 0.57
CA ILE A 189 10.99 -5.36 0.88
C ILE A 189 9.59 -5.45 1.49
N THR A 190 9.22 -4.42 2.23
CA THR A 190 7.83 -4.19 2.65
C THR A 190 7.34 -2.92 1.97
N LEU A 191 6.26 -3.05 1.21
CA LEU A 191 5.54 -1.92 0.63
C LEU A 191 4.40 -1.52 1.55
N ASN A 192 4.41 -0.26 1.96
CA ASN A 192 3.35 0.37 2.71
C ASN A 192 2.42 1.14 1.75
N GLY A 193 1.21 1.46 2.21
CA GLY A 193 0.29 2.24 1.39
C GLY A 193 -0.33 1.49 0.21
N VAL A 194 -0.26 0.14 0.21
CA VAL A 194 -0.91 -0.72 -0.79
C VAL A 194 -2.43 -0.66 -0.58
N VAL A 195 -3.19 -0.48 -1.66
CA VAL A 195 -4.64 -0.36 -1.58
C VAL A 195 -5.32 -1.70 -1.87
N ALA A 196 -6.12 -2.20 -0.95
CA ALA A 196 -6.98 -3.35 -1.19
C ALA A 196 -8.15 -2.96 -2.12
N ARG A 197 -8.35 -3.71 -3.21
CA ARG A 197 -9.43 -3.51 -4.19
C ARG A 197 -10.30 -4.75 -4.25
N VAL A 198 -11.51 -4.65 -3.70
CA VAL A 198 -12.42 -5.79 -3.57
C VAL A 198 -13.52 -5.71 -4.63
N ARG A 199 -13.51 -6.64 -5.57
CA ARG A 199 -14.54 -6.75 -6.62
C ARG A 199 -14.75 -8.22 -7.02
N SER A 200 -15.96 -8.57 -7.37
CA SER A 200 -16.33 -9.95 -7.76
C SER A 200 -15.75 -10.40 -9.10
N ASP A 201 -15.32 -9.46 -9.94
CA ASP A 201 -14.76 -9.69 -11.27
C ASP A 201 -13.22 -9.65 -11.29
N MET A 202 -12.57 -9.71 -10.12
CA MET A 202 -11.12 -9.74 -9.98
C MET A 202 -10.60 -11.13 -9.59
N ALA A 203 -9.29 -11.34 -9.76
CA ALA A 203 -8.56 -12.48 -9.24
C ALA A 203 -7.51 -12.00 -8.23
N LEU A 204 -7.23 -12.81 -7.21
CA LEU A 204 -6.27 -12.49 -6.16
C LEU A 204 -4.86 -12.31 -6.74
N ALA A 205 -4.37 -11.08 -6.77
CA ALA A 205 -3.01 -10.73 -7.15
C ALA A 205 -2.68 -9.31 -6.67
N MET A 206 -1.45 -9.11 -6.21
CA MET A 206 -0.92 -7.78 -5.96
C MET A 206 -0.21 -7.26 -7.20
N HIS A 207 -0.51 -6.03 -7.60
CA HIS A 207 0.17 -5.36 -8.70
C HIS A 207 1.10 -4.26 -8.18
N ILE A 208 2.32 -4.27 -8.68
CA ILE A 208 3.37 -3.28 -8.40
C ILE A 208 3.96 -2.77 -9.71
N ASP A 209 4.57 -1.60 -9.71
CA ASP A 209 5.24 -1.06 -10.87
C ASP A 209 6.70 -1.58 -11.03
N PHE A 210 7.38 -1.19 -12.11
CA PHE A 210 8.76 -1.60 -12.34
C PHE A 210 9.76 -1.01 -11.35
N ASP A 211 9.53 0.18 -10.81
CA ASP A 211 10.45 0.80 -9.86
C ASP A 211 10.38 0.07 -8.51
N GLU A 212 9.17 -0.29 -8.07
CA GLU A 212 8.94 -1.11 -6.88
C GLU A 212 9.53 -2.52 -7.05
N ALA A 213 9.32 -3.13 -8.21
CA ALA A 213 9.88 -4.44 -8.53
C ALA A 213 11.41 -4.43 -8.55
N ASN A 214 12.03 -3.41 -9.16
CA ASN A 214 13.48 -3.25 -9.19
C ASN A 214 14.06 -3.02 -7.79
N ALA A 215 13.37 -2.21 -6.95
CA ALA A 215 13.79 -1.96 -5.58
C ALA A 215 13.89 -3.25 -4.77
N GLY A 216 12.95 -4.18 -4.98
CA GLY A 216 12.90 -5.47 -4.31
C GLY A 216 13.58 -6.60 -5.06
N SER A 217 14.10 -6.40 -6.26
CA SER A 217 14.54 -7.50 -7.14
C SER A 217 13.46 -8.57 -7.33
N VAL A 218 12.21 -8.11 -7.51
CA VAL A 218 11.04 -8.97 -7.62
C VAL A 218 11.04 -9.67 -8.98
N GLY A 219 11.12 -10.98 -8.95
CA GLY A 219 11.12 -11.83 -10.13
C GLY A 219 9.73 -12.45 -10.42
N PRO A 220 9.64 -13.27 -11.47
CA PRO A 220 8.43 -14.04 -11.74
C PRO A 220 8.15 -15.00 -10.58
N ASN A 221 6.86 -15.24 -10.29
CA ASN A 221 6.37 -16.06 -9.18
C ASN A 221 6.71 -15.55 -7.78
N ALA A 222 6.98 -14.26 -7.63
CA ALA A 222 7.12 -13.65 -6.31
C ALA A 222 5.79 -13.69 -5.55
N THR A 223 5.90 -13.78 -4.24
CA THR A 223 4.74 -13.78 -3.35
C THR A 223 4.82 -12.65 -2.34
N GLY A 224 3.67 -12.15 -1.97
CA GLY A 224 3.50 -11.16 -0.91
C GLY A 224 2.75 -11.75 0.27
N THR A 225 3.04 -11.25 1.46
CA THR A 225 2.35 -11.62 2.70
C THR A 225 1.87 -10.34 3.39
N LEU A 226 0.61 -10.35 3.82
CA LEU A 226 0.05 -9.24 4.60
C LEU A 226 0.78 -9.11 5.93
N CYS A 227 1.38 -7.97 6.22
CA CYS A 227 2.12 -7.73 7.46
C CYS A 227 1.61 -6.55 8.30
N GLY A 228 0.64 -5.79 7.79
CA GLY A 228 0.02 -4.70 8.55
C GLY A 228 -1.22 -4.11 7.87
N ILE A 229 -2.09 -3.55 8.67
CA ILE A 229 -3.27 -2.79 8.24
C ILE A 229 -3.10 -1.37 8.76
N GLU A 230 -2.96 -0.40 7.84
CA GLU A 230 -2.63 0.99 8.21
C GLU A 230 -3.88 1.84 8.48
N SER A 231 -4.98 1.59 7.78
CA SER A 231 -6.25 2.29 7.99
C SER A 231 -7.44 1.46 7.53
N CYS A 232 -8.57 1.65 8.23
CA CYS A 232 -9.88 1.20 7.76
C CYS A 232 -10.58 2.40 7.11
N CYS A 233 -11.00 2.27 5.85
CA CYS A 233 -11.95 3.21 5.27
C CYS A 233 -13.27 3.10 6.05
N SER A 234 -13.87 4.23 6.44
CA SER A 234 -15.24 4.25 6.97
C SER A 234 -16.17 3.65 5.91
N PRO A 235 -17.02 2.68 6.25
CA PRO A 235 -17.91 2.06 5.29
C PRO A 235 -18.97 3.05 4.82
N ALA A 236 -19.14 3.16 3.50
CA ALA A 236 -20.39 3.63 2.93
C ALA A 236 -21.49 2.60 3.28
N PRO A 237 -22.74 3.02 3.56
CA PRO A 237 -23.75 2.13 4.11
C PRO A 237 -24.28 1.15 3.06
N ALA A 238 -23.85 -0.10 3.10
CA ALA A 238 -24.50 -1.21 2.41
C ALA A 238 -24.32 -2.50 3.21
N ALA A 239 -25.45 -3.03 3.66
CA ALA A 239 -25.73 -4.39 4.11
C ALA A 239 -24.77 -5.03 5.11
N GLN A 240 -25.22 -5.09 6.33
CA GLN A 240 -24.64 -5.69 7.53
C GLN A 240 -24.22 -7.16 7.32
N ALA A 241 -22.90 -7.40 7.34
CA ALA A 241 -22.34 -8.61 7.91
C ALA A 241 -21.40 -8.15 9.03
N VAL A 242 -21.78 -8.46 10.26
CA VAL A 242 -21.21 -7.96 11.50
C VAL A 242 -19.84 -8.58 11.71
N CYS A 243 -18.75 -7.85 11.41
CA CYS A 243 -17.50 -7.99 12.14
C CYS A 243 -17.45 -6.85 13.16
N GLN A 244 -17.81 -7.15 14.38
CA GLN A 244 -17.55 -6.26 15.52
C GLN A 244 -16.07 -6.37 15.87
N PRO A 245 -15.26 -5.29 15.80
CA PRO A 245 -14.04 -5.23 16.58
C PRO A 245 -14.46 -5.24 18.04
N ALA A 246 -13.85 -6.09 18.85
CA ALA A 246 -14.05 -6.06 20.28
C ALA A 246 -13.78 -4.63 20.78
N ALA A 247 -14.83 -3.92 21.18
CA ALA A 247 -14.69 -2.61 21.80
C ALA A 247 -13.73 -2.75 22.98
N PRO A 248 -12.82 -1.77 23.24
CA PRO A 248 -12.02 -1.80 24.44
C PRO A 248 -13.01 -1.92 25.61
N GLN A 249 -12.90 -3.01 26.36
CA GLN A 249 -13.79 -3.27 27.48
C GLN A 249 -13.65 -2.09 28.45
N PRO A 250 -14.73 -1.39 28.82
CA PRO A 250 -14.62 -0.26 29.72
C PRO A 250 -14.09 -0.78 31.06
N PHE A 251 -13.05 -0.13 31.57
CA PHE A 251 -12.49 -0.48 32.84
C PHE A 251 -13.53 -0.19 33.94
N LEU A 252 -14.11 -1.24 34.51
CA LEU A 252 -15.19 -1.10 35.51
C LEU A 252 -14.55 -0.84 36.87
N VAL A 253 -14.78 0.35 37.40
CA VAL A 253 -14.33 0.71 38.77
C VAL A 253 -15.32 0.16 39.79
N THR A 254 -14.84 -0.65 40.73
CA THR A 254 -15.68 -1.25 41.78
C THR A 254 -15.65 -0.49 43.13
N LYS A 255 -14.84 0.57 43.23
CA LYS A 255 -14.71 1.39 44.45
C LYS A 255 -15.86 2.38 44.60
N LYS A 256 -16.33 2.57 45.80
CA LYS A 256 -17.37 3.58 46.15
C LYS A 256 -16.84 5.00 46.30
N LEU A 257 -15.53 5.17 46.42
CA LEU A 257 -14.83 6.46 46.49
C LEU A 257 -13.59 6.42 45.59
N ILE A 258 -13.44 7.41 44.75
CA ILE A 258 -12.26 7.59 43.88
C ILE A 258 -11.48 8.81 44.35
N THR A 259 -10.27 8.57 44.80
CA THR A 259 -9.29 9.61 45.21
C THR A 259 -8.41 10.02 44.03
N GLU A 260 -7.59 11.07 44.23
CA GLU A 260 -6.61 11.52 43.22
C GLU A 260 -5.63 10.41 42.83
N GLU A 261 -5.16 9.63 43.82
CA GLU A 261 -4.25 8.51 43.58
C GLU A 261 -4.90 7.39 42.75
N ASP A 262 -6.18 7.06 43.07
CA ASP A 262 -6.96 6.10 42.28
C ASP A 262 -7.12 6.59 40.82
N ALA A 263 -7.36 7.89 40.63
CA ALA A 263 -7.51 8.47 39.30
C ALA A 263 -6.21 8.42 38.50
N LYS A 264 -5.06 8.62 39.12
CA LYS A 264 -3.73 8.46 38.48
C LYS A 264 -3.47 7.02 38.07
N GLN A 265 -3.73 6.03 38.93
CA GLN A 265 -3.59 4.61 38.63
C GLN A 265 -4.53 4.14 37.51
N LEU A 266 -5.77 4.60 37.53
CA LEU A 266 -6.75 4.32 36.47
C LEU A 266 -6.32 4.90 35.12
N LYS A 267 -5.74 6.09 35.13
CA LYS A 267 -5.18 6.75 33.93
C LYS A 267 -4.02 5.94 33.33
N GLU A 268 -3.12 5.44 34.15
CA GLU A 268 -2.00 4.60 33.72
C GLU A 268 -2.45 3.25 33.18
N GLY A 269 -3.46 2.63 33.80
CA GLY A 269 -3.99 1.33 33.39
C GLY A 269 -4.82 1.35 32.10
N VAL A 270 -5.45 2.48 31.78
CA VAL A 270 -6.37 2.60 30.63
C VAL A 270 -5.66 3.21 29.39
N GLY A 271 -4.55 3.90 29.57
CA GLY A 271 -3.81 4.53 28.48
C GLY A 271 -4.50 5.76 27.86
N SER A 272 -3.85 6.40 26.91
CA SER A 272 -4.38 7.60 26.25
C SER A 272 -5.51 7.26 25.28
N GLY A 273 -6.70 7.79 25.49
CA GLY A 273 -7.89 7.57 24.65
C GLY A 273 -8.83 6.46 25.15
N GLY A 274 -8.56 5.86 26.32
CA GLY A 274 -9.43 4.81 26.89
C GLY A 274 -10.72 5.34 27.53
N CYS A 275 -11.61 4.42 27.92
CA CYS A 275 -12.88 4.72 28.53
C CYS A 275 -12.98 4.08 29.93
N ILE A 276 -13.36 4.87 30.93
CA ILE A 276 -13.59 4.42 32.32
C ILE A 276 -15.08 4.52 32.62
N THR A 277 -15.68 3.44 33.13
CA THR A 277 -17.05 3.45 33.58
C THR A 277 -17.12 3.43 35.10
N ILE A 278 -17.71 4.47 35.69
CA ILE A 278 -17.89 4.65 37.12
C ILE A 278 -19.34 4.28 37.50
N PRO A 279 -19.54 3.36 38.46
CA PRO A 279 -20.89 2.99 38.88
C PRO A 279 -21.64 4.17 39.49
N LYS A 280 -22.96 4.16 39.33
CA LYS A 280 -23.83 5.15 39.97
C LYS A 280 -23.68 5.12 41.49
N GLY A 281 -23.53 6.29 42.11
CA GLY A 281 -23.33 6.42 43.55
C GLY A 281 -21.88 6.37 44.01
N THR A 282 -20.91 6.27 43.12
CA THR A 282 -19.48 6.42 43.45
C THR A 282 -19.14 7.91 43.64
N LEU A 283 -18.53 8.24 44.76
CA LEU A 283 -18.04 9.58 45.03
C LEU A 283 -16.67 9.79 44.37
N VAL A 284 -16.55 10.84 43.58
CA VAL A 284 -15.30 11.24 42.92
C VAL A 284 -14.84 12.56 43.53
N THR A 285 -13.66 12.58 44.15
CA THR A 285 -13.10 13.78 44.74
C THR A 285 -12.82 14.87 43.69
N PRO A 286 -12.84 16.18 44.06
CA PRO A 286 -12.47 17.24 43.13
C PRO A 286 -11.11 17.04 42.48
N ALA A 287 -10.09 16.67 43.27
CA ALA A 287 -8.73 16.38 42.73
C ALA A 287 -8.71 15.21 41.74
N ALA A 288 -9.52 14.15 41.96
CA ALA A 288 -9.66 13.06 41.00
C ALA A 288 -10.31 13.52 39.68
N ARG A 289 -11.29 14.42 39.73
CA ARG A 289 -11.91 15.02 38.53
C ARG A 289 -10.91 15.82 37.73
N ASP A 290 -10.03 16.56 38.38
CA ASP A 290 -9.00 17.35 37.70
C ASP A 290 -7.99 16.44 36.96
N VAL A 291 -7.62 15.29 37.52
CA VAL A 291 -6.78 14.28 36.86
C VAL A 291 -7.48 13.73 35.60
N PHE A 292 -8.77 13.48 35.63
CA PHE A 292 -9.54 13.00 34.47
C PHE A 292 -9.72 14.10 33.43
N ASN A 293 -10.04 15.33 33.82
CA ASN A 293 -10.24 16.46 32.91
C ASN A 293 -8.94 16.85 32.19
N GLY A 294 -7.79 16.67 32.82
CA GLY A 294 -6.47 16.92 32.21
C GLY A 294 -5.96 15.77 31.31
N SER A 295 -6.77 14.73 31.08
CA SER A 295 -6.41 13.57 30.29
C SER A 295 -7.39 13.35 29.12
N ARG A 296 -6.90 12.69 28.03
CA ARG A 296 -7.76 12.30 26.89
C ARG A 296 -8.58 11.02 27.18
N ILE A 297 -9.08 10.87 28.39
CA ILE A 297 -9.85 9.69 28.83
C ILE A 297 -11.33 10.07 28.91
N THR A 298 -12.20 9.24 28.38
CA THR A 298 -13.65 9.41 28.49
C THR A 298 -14.15 8.74 29.77
N VAL A 299 -14.78 9.52 30.67
CA VAL A 299 -15.34 9.00 31.91
C VAL A 299 -16.86 8.90 31.75
N ASN A 300 -17.41 7.72 31.81
CA ASN A 300 -18.84 7.45 31.75
C ASN A 300 -19.37 7.11 33.17
N ILE A 301 -20.46 7.73 33.59
CA ILE A 301 -21.18 7.35 34.82
C ILE A 301 -22.31 6.43 34.39
N ALA A 302 -22.32 5.20 34.93
CA ALA A 302 -23.39 4.25 34.64
C ALA A 302 -24.73 4.83 35.16
N LYS A 303 -25.77 4.76 34.30
CA LYS A 303 -27.14 5.24 34.64
C LYS A 303 -27.84 4.34 35.66
#